data_8ed81f0b435a48a6cf3912f244fa3b74
#
_entry.id   8ed81f0b435a48a6cf3912f244fa3b74
#
_cell.length_a   1.000
_cell.length_b   1.000
_cell.length_c   1.000
_cell.angle_alpha   90.00
_cell.angle_beta   90.00
_cell.angle_gamma   90.00
#
_symmetry.space_group_name_H-M   'P 1'
#
loop_
_entity.id
_entity.type
_entity.pdbx_description
1 polymer ?
#
loop_
_entity_poly.entity_id
_entity_poly.type
_entity_poly.pdbx_seq_one_letter_code
_entity_poly.pdbx_strand_id
1 'polypeptide(L)'
;MALNDIILYVDGAETTKARIAFAAALAKDHGAHLIGVSFAPTALLPLYGVDAGFADMSEVLQSVKSQGEVALHDCKTHCEAKGVSIEIRLMQGVSDEFPREFACCARHADITVLGQPRHGDPLIGQYALVERCLFASGRPVIIVPPTPAAIVRPTTVVAAWDGSPQAARACNDALIFLQQAERVMLLVGVPAEPGENDEPPVEEMVAHLKRQGVAAEVVRLTLGCGDIGKLLLAKAKELKADMIVMGAFHHSRWREFILGGVTLTMLEEATIPLFMAH
;
A
#
# COMPACT_ATOMS: atom_id res chain seq x y z
N MET A 1 -14.03 4.24 -12.68
CA MET A 1 -12.76 4.05 -13.43
C MET A 1 -12.49 2.56 -13.44
N ALA A 2 -12.05 1.94 -14.53
CA ALA A 2 -11.68 0.52 -14.54
C ALA A 2 -10.17 0.41 -14.23
N LEU A 3 -9.74 -0.65 -13.53
CA LEU A 3 -8.33 -1.00 -13.45
C LEU A 3 -7.99 -1.84 -14.68
N ASN A 4 -6.96 -1.44 -15.42
CA ASN A 4 -6.47 -2.16 -16.61
C ASN A 4 -5.11 -2.80 -16.34
N ASP A 5 -4.25 -2.12 -15.57
CA ASP A 5 -2.90 -2.57 -15.25
C ASP A 5 -2.63 -2.48 -13.75
N ILE A 6 -2.22 -3.59 -13.17
CA ILE A 6 -1.86 -3.72 -11.75
C ILE A 6 -0.41 -4.17 -11.66
N ILE A 7 0.44 -3.43 -10.93
CA ILE A 7 1.80 -3.87 -10.65
C ILE A 7 1.92 -4.41 -9.23
N LEU A 8 2.58 -5.56 -9.09
CA LEU A 8 2.75 -6.30 -7.85
C LEU A 8 4.24 -6.53 -7.57
N TYR A 9 4.70 -6.16 -6.37
CA TYR A 9 6.01 -6.60 -5.90
C TYR A 9 5.93 -8.02 -5.33
N VAL A 10 6.79 -8.90 -5.86
CA VAL A 10 6.89 -10.32 -5.50
C VAL A 10 8.26 -10.58 -4.91
N ASP A 11 8.32 -10.99 -3.65
CA ASP A 11 9.55 -11.39 -2.94
C ASP A 11 9.45 -12.86 -2.51
N GLY A 12 10.53 -13.40 -1.96
CA GLY A 12 10.56 -14.77 -1.44
C GLY A 12 9.92 -14.95 -0.05
N ALA A 13 9.29 -13.92 0.51
CA ALA A 13 8.71 -13.99 1.85
C ALA A 13 7.42 -14.83 1.87
N GLU A 14 7.14 -15.50 2.98
CA GLU A 14 5.92 -16.29 3.17
C GLU A 14 4.64 -15.45 2.95
N THR A 15 4.69 -14.17 3.32
CA THR A 15 3.59 -13.20 3.15
C THR A 15 3.28 -12.83 1.71
N THR A 16 4.19 -13.12 0.77
CA THR A 16 3.99 -12.92 -0.66
C THR A 16 2.78 -13.67 -1.18
N LYS A 17 2.46 -14.85 -0.64
CA LYS A 17 1.31 -15.65 -1.05
C LYS A 17 -0.03 -14.91 -0.86
N ALA A 18 -0.22 -14.25 0.28
CA ALA A 18 -1.42 -13.46 0.55
C ALA A 18 -1.54 -12.28 -0.43
N ARG A 19 -0.44 -11.59 -0.70
CA ARG A 19 -0.35 -10.48 -1.64
C ARG A 19 -0.61 -10.91 -3.09
N ILE A 20 -0.05 -12.02 -3.52
CA ILE A 20 -0.32 -12.62 -4.84
C ILE A 20 -1.81 -12.97 -4.97
N ALA A 21 -2.38 -13.62 -3.95
CA ALA A 21 -3.79 -14.00 -3.95
C ALA A 21 -4.71 -12.78 -4.05
N PHE A 22 -4.39 -11.71 -3.32
CA PHE A 22 -5.12 -10.44 -3.39
C PHE A 22 -5.00 -9.80 -4.79
N ALA A 23 -3.79 -9.63 -5.31
CA ALA A 23 -3.56 -9.00 -6.61
C ALA A 23 -4.21 -9.78 -7.76
N ALA A 24 -4.13 -11.12 -7.73
CA ALA A 24 -4.77 -11.97 -8.72
C ALA A 24 -6.30 -11.88 -8.64
N ALA A 25 -6.88 -11.82 -7.44
CA ALA A 25 -8.31 -11.65 -7.27
C ALA A 25 -8.78 -10.27 -7.76
N LEU A 26 -8.02 -9.21 -7.44
CA LEU A 26 -8.29 -7.85 -7.90
C LEU A 26 -8.20 -7.75 -9.44
N ALA A 27 -7.15 -8.32 -10.03
CA ALA A 27 -6.99 -8.35 -11.48
C ALA A 27 -8.13 -9.11 -12.17
N LYS A 28 -8.54 -10.26 -11.63
CA LYS A 28 -9.67 -11.02 -12.14
C LYS A 28 -10.99 -10.25 -12.08
N ASP A 29 -11.22 -9.57 -10.97
CA ASP A 29 -12.44 -8.80 -10.73
C ASP A 29 -12.64 -7.67 -11.75
N HIS A 30 -11.53 -7.04 -12.15
CA HIS A 30 -11.53 -5.93 -13.09
C HIS A 30 -11.18 -6.31 -14.53
N GLY A 31 -10.81 -7.56 -14.79
CA GLY A 31 -10.28 -7.98 -16.10
C GLY A 31 -8.92 -7.34 -16.41
N ALA A 32 -8.16 -6.96 -15.37
CA ALA A 32 -6.90 -6.24 -15.49
C ALA A 32 -5.73 -7.16 -15.84
N HIS A 33 -4.72 -6.60 -16.47
CA HIS A 33 -3.41 -7.22 -16.66
C HIS A 33 -2.57 -7.05 -15.38
N LEU A 34 -1.91 -8.12 -14.95
CA LEU A 34 -1.05 -8.10 -13.76
C LEU A 34 0.42 -8.12 -14.17
N ILE A 35 1.24 -7.28 -13.55
CA ILE A 35 2.68 -7.22 -13.75
C ILE A 35 3.34 -7.62 -12.43
N GLY A 36 3.85 -8.84 -12.34
CA GLY A 36 4.62 -9.33 -11.18
C GLY A 36 6.09 -8.97 -11.31
N VAL A 37 6.62 -8.22 -10.35
CA VAL A 37 8.03 -7.77 -10.35
C VAL A 37 8.74 -8.31 -9.13
N SER A 38 9.88 -8.96 -9.32
CA SER A 38 10.83 -9.32 -8.25
C SER A 38 12.17 -8.64 -8.48
N PHE A 39 12.99 -8.63 -7.44
CA PHE A 39 14.31 -8.03 -7.47
C PHE A 39 15.40 -9.02 -7.10
N ALA A 40 16.48 -9.01 -7.89
CA ALA A 40 17.71 -9.74 -7.62
C ALA A 40 18.87 -8.74 -7.52
N PRO A 41 19.45 -8.50 -6.33
CA PRO A 41 20.58 -7.61 -6.18
C PRO A 41 21.81 -8.17 -6.91
N THR A 42 22.56 -7.30 -7.60
CA THR A 42 23.82 -7.63 -8.25
C THR A 42 25.03 -7.41 -7.33
N ALA A 43 24.82 -6.64 -6.26
CA ALA A 43 25.79 -6.40 -5.20
C ALA A 43 25.05 -6.19 -3.87
N LEU A 44 25.59 -6.69 -2.79
CA LEU A 44 25.16 -6.33 -1.44
C LEU A 44 26.03 -5.18 -0.98
N LEU A 45 25.43 -4.10 -0.50
CA LEU A 45 26.19 -3.07 0.21
C LEU A 45 26.75 -3.70 1.48
N PRO A 46 28.03 -3.45 1.82
CA PRO A 46 28.59 -3.95 3.05
C PRO A 46 27.83 -3.36 4.24
N LEU A 47 26.90 -4.13 4.78
CA LEU A 47 26.25 -3.83 6.04
C LEU A 47 27.30 -4.01 7.13
N TYR A 48 27.82 -2.89 7.63
CA TYR A 48 28.61 -2.73 8.85
C TYR A 48 29.30 -3.99 9.42
N GLY A 49 30.59 -4.14 9.14
CA GLY A 49 31.48 -4.88 10.02
C GLY A 49 31.47 -6.41 9.95
N VAL A 50 30.91 -7.01 8.91
CA VAL A 50 31.04 -8.44 8.68
C VAL A 50 32.19 -8.64 7.70
N ASP A 51 33.31 -9.21 8.20
CA ASP A 51 34.36 -9.86 7.38
C ASP A 51 33.78 -11.15 6.74
N ALA A 52 32.69 -11.04 5.98
CA ALA A 52 32.19 -12.14 5.18
C ALA A 52 33.12 -12.27 3.97
N GLY A 53 33.78 -13.40 3.84
CA GLY A 53 34.64 -13.67 2.70
C GLY A 53 33.87 -13.53 1.37
N PHE A 54 34.51 -13.03 0.32
CA PHE A 54 33.92 -12.80 -0.99
C PHE A 54 33.21 -14.02 -1.61
N ALA A 55 33.55 -15.24 -1.17
CA ALA A 55 32.92 -16.47 -1.62
C ALA A 55 31.48 -16.61 -1.12
N ASP A 56 31.20 -16.24 0.14
CA ASP A 56 29.86 -16.32 0.72
C ASP A 56 28.89 -15.30 0.10
N MET A 57 29.42 -14.16 -0.38
CA MET A 57 28.62 -13.10 -0.98
C MET A 57 27.97 -13.53 -2.31
N SER A 58 28.70 -14.26 -3.15
CA SER A 58 28.17 -14.74 -4.44
C SER A 58 27.07 -15.78 -4.25
N GLU A 59 27.18 -16.64 -3.23
CA GLU A 59 26.17 -17.63 -2.90
C GLU A 59 24.90 -16.97 -2.37
N VAL A 60 25.02 -15.93 -1.55
CA VAL A 60 23.87 -15.16 -1.05
C VAL A 60 23.13 -14.47 -2.20
N LEU A 61 23.86 -13.79 -3.10
CA LEU A 61 23.27 -13.15 -4.28
C LEU A 61 22.54 -14.15 -5.17
N GLN A 62 23.16 -15.31 -5.41
CA GLN A 62 22.55 -16.37 -6.21
C GLN A 62 21.30 -16.97 -5.53
N SER A 63 21.34 -17.13 -4.21
CA SER A 63 20.19 -17.62 -3.43
C SER A 63 19.02 -16.65 -3.51
N VAL A 64 19.27 -15.34 -3.32
CA VAL A 64 18.21 -14.31 -3.43
C VAL A 64 17.61 -14.27 -4.83
N LYS A 65 18.46 -14.34 -5.86
CA LYS A 65 18.00 -14.40 -7.26
C LYS A 65 17.11 -15.62 -7.48
N SER A 66 17.56 -16.81 -7.07
CA SER A 66 16.76 -18.04 -7.23
C SER A 66 15.44 -17.99 -6.47
N GLN A 67 15.41 -17.42 -5.28
CA GLN A 67 14.16 -17.22 -4.52
C GLN A 67 13.20 -16.28 -5.27
N GLY A 68 13.70 -15.19 -5.85
CA GLY A 68 12.89 -14.28 -6.65
C GLY A 68 12.32 -14.94 -7.91
N GLU A 69 13.13 -15.75 -8.61
CA GLU A 69 12.69 -16.52 -9.78
C GLU A 69 11.60 -17.54 -9.43
N VAL A 70 11.77 -18.27 -8.33
CA VAL A 70 10.75 -19.22 -7.83
C VAL A 70 9.47 -18.47 -7.45
N ALA A 71 9.56 -17.39 -6.71
CA ALA A 71 8.39 -16.61 -6.30
C ALA A 71 7.63 -16.03 -7.51
N LEU A 72 8.33 -15.57 -8.54
CA LEU A 72 7.72 -15.12 -9.80
C LEU A 72 7.03 -16.26 -10.55
N HIS A 73 7.65 -17.43 -10.59
CA HIS A 73 7.07 -18.61 -11.23
C HIS A 73 5.78 -19.05 -10.53
N ASP A 74 5.80 -19.09 -9.19
CA ASP A 74 4.62 -19.41 -8.37
C ASP A 74 3.51 -18.38 -8.57
N CYS A 75 3.88 -17.08 -8.62
CA CYS A 75 2.95 -16.00 -8.92
C CYS A 75 2.28 -16.21 -10.29
N LYS A 76 3.07 -16.49 -11.31
CA LYS A 76 2.56 -16.74 -12.67
C LYS A 76 1.61 -17.93 -12.70
N THR A 77 2.03 -19.05 -12.13
CA THR A 77 1.21 -20.28 -12.05
C THR A 77 -0.12 -20.02 -11.34
N HIS A 78 -0.08 -19.31 -10.21
CA HIS A 78 -1.29 -18.98 -9.45
C HIS A 78 -2.26 -18.09 -10.25
N CYS A 79 -1.76 -17.09 -10.97
CA CYS A 79 -2.57 -16.19 -11.78
C CYS A 79 -3.16 -16.88 -13.01
N GLU A 80 -2.35 -17.65 -13.74
CA GLU A 80 -2.80 -18.42 -14.92
C GLU A 80 -3.88 -19.44 -14.56
N ALA A 81 -3.74 -20.14 -13.42
CA ALA A 81 -4.76 -21.05 -12.90
C ALA A 81 -6.10 -20.37 -12.58
N LYS A 82 -6.09 -19.05 -12.35
CA LYS A 82 -7.31 -18.24 -12.16
C LYS A 82 -7.79 -17.54 -13.42
N GLY A 83 -7.11 -17.71 -14.54
CA GLY A 83 -7.42 -17.06 -15.81
C GLY A 83 -7.05 -15.56 -15.82
N VAL A 84 -6.07 -15.15 -15.01
CA VAL A 84 -5.58 -13.78 -14.97
C VAL A 84 -4.40 -13.63 -15.94
N SER A 85 -4.45 -12.61 -16.80
CA SER A 85 -3.32 -12.24 -17.66
C SER A 85 -2.19 -11.68 -16.81
N ILE A 86 -0.99 -12.26 -16.94
CA ILE A 86 0.17 -11.84 -16.14
C ILE A 86 1.44 -11.80 -16.96
N GLU A 87 2.23 -10.75 -16.73
CA GLU A 87 3.63 -10.64 -17.11
C GLU A 87 4.50 -10.72 -15.84
N ILE A 88 5.65 -11.39 -15.92
CA ILE A 88 6.63 -11.44 -14.81
C ILE A 88 7.94 -10.79 -15.23
N ARG A 89 8.55 -10.02 -14.31
CA ARG A 89 9.82 -9.32 -14.53
C ARG A 89 10.76 -9.52 -13.35
N LEU A 90 11.98 -10.01 -13.60
CA LEU A 90 13.06 -10.01 -12.64
C LEU A 90 13.95 -8.80 -12.91
N MET A 91 13.90 -7.81 -12.04
CA MET A 91 14.79 -6.65 -12.08
C MET A 91 16.11 -7.00 -11.40
N GLN A 92 17.23 -6.54 -11.99
CA GLN A 92 18.57 -6.76 -11.43
C GLN A 92 19.27 -5.41 -11.31
N GLY A 93 19.93 -5.19 -10.17
CA GLY A 93 20.61 -3.93 -9.94
C GLY A 93 21.12 -3.78 -8.51
N VAL A 94 21.38 -2.54 -8.12
CA VAL A 94 21.79 -2.18 -6.76
C VAL A 94 20.56 -2.02 -5.89
N SER A 95 20.60 -2.56 -4.66
CA SER A 95 19.44 -2.58 -3.76
C SER A 95 18.84 -1.18 -3.49
N ASP A 96 19.68 -0.16 -3.36
CA ASP A 96 19.25 1.21 -3.09
C ASP A 96 18.55 1.88 -4.28
N GLU A 97 18.80 1.41 -5.51
CA GLU A 97 18.20 1.96 -6.73
C GLU A 97 16.85 1.30 -7.03
N PHE A 98 16.66 0.08 -6.59
CA PHE A 98 15.45 -0.70 -6.90
C PHE A 98 14.14 0.02 -6.55
N PRO A 99 13.94 0.64 -5.36
CA PRO A 99 12.69 1.34 -5.06
C PRO A 99 12.36 2.43 -6.07
N ARG A 100 13.38 3.14 -6.58
CA ARG A 100 13.21 4.16 -7.61
C ARG A 100 12.83 3.55 -8.96
N GLU A 101 13.52 2.50 -9.37
CA GLU A 101 13.26 1.81 -10.63
C GLU A 101 11.88 1.16 -10.64
N PHE A 102 11.49 0.51 -9.55
CA PHE A 102 10.16 -0.05 -9.39
C PHE A 102 9.07 1.03 -9.47
N ALA A 103 9.25 2.18 -8.79
CA ALA A 103 8.33 3.30 -8.88
C ALA A 103 8.22 3.87 -10.31
N CYS A 104 9.29 3.83 -11.11
CA CYS A 104 9.22 4.18 -12.54
C CYS A 104 8.35 3.20 -13.33
N CYS A 105 8.42 1.90 -13.04
CA CYS A 105 7.53 0.91 -13.65
C CYS A 105 6.07 1.13 -13.20
N ALA A 106 5.86 1.46 -11.93
CA ALA A 106 4.54 1.71 -11.36
C ALA A 106 3.79 2.90 -11.99
N ARG A 107 4.49 3.82 -12.66
CA ARG A 107 3.85 4.93 -13.40
C ARG A 107 2.92 4.46 -14.51
N HIS A 108 3.17 3.29 -15.05
CA HIS A 108 2.44 2.71 -16.19
C HIS A 108 1.35 1.73 -15.73
N ALA A 109 1.11 1.62 -14.42
CA ALA A 109 0.01 0.85 -13.86
C ALA A 109 -1.03 1.78 -13.24
N ASP A 110 -2.26 1.30 -13.09
CA ASP A 110 -3.33 2.06 -12.43
C ASP A 110 -3.17 2.03 -10.91
N ILE A 111 -2.62 0.92 -10.39
CA ILE A 111 -2.43 0.71 -8.96
C ILE A 111 -1.22 -0.19 -8.70
N THR A 112 -0.54 0.09 -7.59
CA THR A 112 0.57 -0.71 -7.09
C THR A 112 0.14 -1.54 -5.89
N VAL A 113 0.46 -2.84 -5.87
CA VAL A 113 0.21 -3.74 -4.74
C VAL A 113 1.53 -4.10 -4.07
N LEU A 114 1.67 -3.71 -2.81
CA LEU A 114 2.84 -3.99 -1.98
C LEU A 114 2.46 -4.79 -0.74
N GLY A 115 3.42 -5.46 -0.13
CA GLY A 115 3.25 -6.04 1.19
C GLY A 115 3.44 -5.02 2.31
N GLN A 116 2.92 -5.35 3.47
CA GLN A 116 3.17 -4.59 4.69
C GLN A 116 4.67 -4.62 5.02
N PRO A 117 5.32 -3.45 5.20
CA PRO A 117 6.74 -3.39 5.54
C PRO A 117 7.03 -4.10 6.87
N ARG A 118 8.18 -4.74 6.95
CA ARG A 118 8.65 -5.41 8.17
C ARG A 118 9.97 -4.81 8.64
N HIS A 119 10.10 -4.63 9.94
CA HIS A 119 11.38 -4.29 10.52
C HIS A 119 12.37 -5.43 10.28
N GLY A 120 13.59 -5.10 9.82
CA GLY A 120 14.68 -6.04 9.69
C GLY A 120 14.78 -6.78 8.34
N ASP A 121 14.07 -6.36 7.30
CA ASP A 121 14.38 -6.83 5.95
C ASP A 121 15.62 -6.09 5.41
N PRO A 122 16.80 -6.77 5.36
CA PRO A 122 18.05 -6.10 5.04
C PRO A 122 18.27 -5.88 3.54
N LEU A 123 17.49 -6.54 2.67
CA LEU A 123 17.79 -6.59 1.24
C LEU A 123 17.13 -5.46 0.44
N ILE A 124 15.96 -5.05 0.85
CA ILE A 124 15.24 -3.94 0.23
C ILE A 124 14.59 -3.15 1.35
N GLY A 125 14.86 -1.87 1.42
CA GLY A 125 14.13 -0.99 2.32
C GLY A 125 12.65 -0.98 1.95
N GLN A 126 11.84 -1.90 2.51
CA GLN A 126 10.41 -2.02 2.18
C GLN A 126 9.67 -0.70 2.43
N TYR A 127 10.06 0.04 3.45
CA TYR A 127 9.56 1.40 3.69
C TYR A 127 9.94 2.35 2.55
N ALA A 128 11.19 2.27 2.07
CA ALA A 128 11.65 3.06 0.94
C ALA A 128 10.88 2.70 -0.36
N LEU A 129 10.52 1.45 -0.54
CA LEU A 129 9.70 1.01 -1.68
C LEU A 129 8.30 1.63 -1.62
N VAL A 130 7.63 1.57 -0.47
CA VAL A 130 6.32 2.20 -0.26
C VAL A 130 6.40 3.70 -0.48
N GLU A 131 7.38 4.36 0.14
CA GLU A 131 7.61 5.80 0.00
C GLU A 131 7.83 6.19 -1.46
N ARG A 132 8.73 5.51 -2.16
CA ARG A 132 9.02 5.81 -3.58
C ARG A 132 7.82 5.57 -4.48
N CYS A 133 7.04 4.54 -4.25
CA CYS A 133 5.81 4.32 -5.01
C CYS A 133 4.81 5.46 -4.78
N LEU A 134 4.60 5.90 -3.55
CA LEU A 134 3.66 6.98 -3.23
C LEU A 134 4.10 8.34 -3.81
N PHE A 135 5.40 8.69 -3.67
CA PHE A 135 5.89 10.01 -4.10
C PHE A 135 6.28 10.10 -5.57
N ALA A 136 6.73 9.01 -6.19
CA ALA A 136 7.37 9.05 -7.50
C ALA A 136 6.62 8.30 -8.60
N SER A 137 5.61 7.49 -8.30
CA SER A 137 4.80 6.86 -9.34
C SER A 137 3.65 7.74 -9.84
N GLY A 138 3.11 8.60 -8.97
CA GLY A 138 1.88 9.35 -9.24
C GLY A 138 0.63 8.47 -9.25
N ARG A 139 0.72 7.26 -8.70
CA ARG A 139 -0.33 6.25 -8.66
C ARG A 139 -0.60 5.80 -7.23
N PRO A 140 -1.84 5.38 -6.91
CA PRO A 140 -2.16 4.85 -5.60
C PRO A 140 -1.47 3.51 -5.33
N VAL A 141 -1.31 3.23 -4.04
CA VAL A 141 -0.69 2.01 -3.54
C VAL A 141 -1.67 1.29 -2.61
N ILE A 142 -1.83 -0.03 -2.79
CA ILE A 142 -2.47 -0.89 -1.80
C ILE A 142 -1.39 -1.64 -1.03
N ILE A 143 -1.42 -1.50 0.29
CA ILE A 143 -0.61 -2.29 1.21
C ILE A 143 -1.45 -3.47 1.70
N VAL A 144 -0.99 -4.67 1.40
CA VAL A 144 -1.67 -5.93 1.79
C VAL A 144 -1.01 -6.49 3.04
N PRO A 145 -1.73 -6.61 4.16
CA PRO A 145 -1.22 -7.22 5.36
C PRO A 145 -0.97 -8.73 5.16
N PRO A 146 -0.15 -9.37 6.03
CA PRO A 146 0.20 -10.78 5.89
C PRO A 146 -0.96 -11.75 6.16
N THR A 147 -2.06 -11.28 6.66
CA THR A 147 -3.24 -12.10 6.98
C THR A 147 -4.02 -12.49 5.73
N PRO A 148 -4.52 -13.73 5.62
CA PRO A 148 -5.10 -14.27 4.39
C PRO A 148 -6.46 -13.70 3.97
N ALA A 149 -7.07 -12.84 4.76
CA ALA A 149 -8.42 -12.33 4.54
C ALA A 149 -8.48 -10.99 3.80
N ALA A 150 -7.56 -10.74 2.85
CA ALA A 150 -7.63 -9.54 2.04
C ALA A 150 -8.83 -9.62 1.08
N ILE A 151 -9.88 -8.87 1.40
CA ILE A 151 -11.10 -8.78 0.61
C ILE A 151 -10.86 -7.77 -0.53
N VAL A 152 -11.02 -8.21 -1.78
CA VAL A 152 -10.83 -7.35 -2.97
C VAL A 152 -12.08 -6.54 -3.32
N ARG A 153 -13.24 -6.96 -2.82
CA ARG A 153 -14.49 -6.19 -2.88
C ARG A 153 -14.91 -5.84 -1.45
N PRO A 154 -14.39 -4.75 -0.91
CA PRO A 154 -14.74 -4.36 0.44
C PRO A 154 -16.21 -3.95 0.50
N THR A 155 -16.93 -4.49 1.49
CA THR A 155 -18.32 -4.10 1.75
C THR A 155 -18.38 -2.87 2.66
N THR A 156 -17.42 -2.73 3.55
CA THR A 156 -17.31 -1.61 4.47
C THR A 156 -15.96 -0.93 4.31
N VAL A 157 -15.94 0.31 3.84
CA VAL A 157 -14.73 1.10 3.66
C VAL A 157 -14.72 2.28 4.61
N VAL A 158 -13.60 2.49 5.29
CA VAL A 158 -13.35 3.72 6.05
C VAL A 158 -12.33 4.57 5.32
N ALA A 159 -12.57 5.87 5.21
CA ALA A 159 -11.62 6.81 4.63
C ALA A 159 -11.23 7.85 5.67
N ALA A 160 -9.93 7.95 5.97
CA ALA A 160 -9.41 8.96 6.87
C ALA A 160 -9.39 10.33 6.15
N TRP A 161 -10.08 11.30 6.74
CA TRP A 161 -10.24 12.64 6.17
C TRP A 161 -9.69 13.70 7.11
N ASP A 162 -8.73 14.46 6.65
CA ASP A 162 -8.10 15.57 7.35
C ASP A 162 -8.13 16.89 6.56
N GLY A 163 -8.89 16.94 5.45
CA GLY A 163 -8.97 18.08 4.56
C GLY A 163 -7.74 18.30 3.67
N SER A 164 -6.73 17.43 3.73
CA SER A 164 -5.51 17.56 2.94
C SER A 164 -5.69 17.20 1.47
N PRO A 165 -4.84 17.73 0.59
CA PRO A 165 -4.81 17.31 -0.81
C PRO A 165 -4.59 15.80 -0.98
N GLN A 166 -3.79 15.19 -0.10
CA GLN A 166 -3.50 13.75 -0.10
C GLN A 166 -4.75 12.93 0.25
N ALA A 167 -5.51 13.35 1.28
CA ALA A 167 -6.78 12.69 1.62
C ALA A 167 -7.81 12.84 0.50
N ALA A 168 -7.90 14.03 -0.11
CA ALA A 168 -8.77 14.26 -1.25
C ALA A 168 -8.40 13.39 -2.44
N ARG A 169 -7.10 13.27 -2.74
CA ARG A 169 -6.60 12.39 -3.79
C ARG A 169 -6.91 10.93 -3.50
N ALA A 170 -6.64 10.47 -2.28
CA ALA A 170 -6.92 9.09 -1.88
C ALA A 170 -8.40 8.73 -2.02
N CYS A 171 -9.32 9.62 -1.61
CA CYS A 171 -10.76 9.42 -1.81
C CYS A 171 -11.15 9.33 -3.29
N ASN A 172 -10.57 10.19 -4.14
CA ASN A 172 -10.87 10.19 -5.57
C ASN A 172 -10.28 8.96 -6.28
N ASP A 173 -9.03 8.59 -5.99
CA ASP A 173 -8.38 7.42 -6.59
C ASP A 173 -9.04 6.11 -6.11
N ALA A 174 -9.63 6.09 -4.90
CA ALA A 174 -10.34 4.94 -4.34
C ALA A 174 -11.80 4.81 -4.79
N LEU A 175 -12.34 5.70 -5.62
CA LEU A 175 -13.75 5.66 -6.06
C LEU A 175 -14.19 4.30 -6.59
N ILE A 176 -13.28 3.57 -7.23
CA ILE A 176 -13.53 2.21 -7.72
C ILE A 176 -13.95 1.22 -6.62
N PHE A 177 -13.44 1.40 -5.39
CA PHE A 177 -13.82 0.61 -4.23
C PHE A 177 -15.01 1.24 -3.49
N LEU A 178 -15.01 2.58 -3.34
CA LEU A 178 -16.05 3.30 -2.62
C LEU A 178 -17.42 3.15 -3.28
N GLN A 179 -17.50 3.11 -4.62
CA GLN A 179 -18.73 2.94 -5.36
C GLN A 179 -19.33 1.53 -5.26
N GLN A 180 -18.52 0.54 -4.96
CA GLN A 180 -18.93 -0.86 -4.81
C GLN A 180 -19.25 -1.22 -3.36
N ALA A 181 -18.79 -0.42 -2.39
CA ALA A 181 -19.00 -0.68 -0.98
C ALA A 181 -20.47 -0.43 -0.58
N GLU A 182 -20.97 -1.26 0.32
CA GLU A 182 -22.30 -1.08 0.93
C GLU A 182 -22.30 0.05 1.95
N ARG A 183 -21.15 0.26 2.61
CA ARG A 183 -20.98 1.30 3.63
C ARG A 183 -19.65 2.01 3.45
N VAL A 184 -19.71 3.33 3.39
CA VAL A 184 -18.53 4.20 3.34
C VAL A 184 -18.60 5.20 4.49
N MET A 185 -17.54 5.27 5.28
CA MET A 185 -17.46 6.19 6.40
C MET A 185 -16.21 7.08 6.30
N LEU A 186 -16.42 8.39 6.38
CA LEU A 186 -15.33 9.36 6.51
C LEU A 186 -14.99 9.52 7.99
N LEU A 187 -13.78 9.10 8.38
CA LEU A 187 -13.27 9.29 9.74
C LEU A 187 -12.60 10.65 9.82
N VAL A 188 -13.14 11.54 10.62
CA VAL A 188 -12.67 12.92 10.80
C VAL A 188 -12.17 13.10 12.22
N GLY A 189 -10.90 13.50 12.37
CA GLY A 189 -10.34 13.85 13.66
C GLY A 189 -10.82 15.22 14.12
N VAL A 190 -11.39 15.32 15.31
CA VAL A 190 -11.78 16.59 15.93
C VAL A 190 -11.03 16.76 17.26
N PRO A 191 -10.52 17.96 17.59
CA PRO A 191 -9.89 18.22 18.88
C PRO A 191 -10.83 17.94 20.05
N ALA A 192 -10.28 17.55 21.21
CA ALA A 192 -11.05 17.33 22.42
C ALA A 192 -11.71 18.61 22.94
N GLU A 193 -11.06 19.76 22.75
CA GLU A 193 -11.59 21.10 23.03
C GLU A 193 -11.66 21.85 21.68
N PRO A 194 -12.77 21.78 20.97
CA PRO A 194 -12.88 22.40 19.66
C PRO A 194 -12.95 23.94 19.75
N GLY A 195 -12.09 24.60 18.99
CA GLY A 195 -12.22 26.03 18.67
C GLY A 195 -13.10 26.26 17.43
N GLU A 196 -13.40 27.51 17.12
CA GLU A 196 -14.05 27.85 15.85
C GLU A 196 -13.10 27.49 14.68
N ASN A 197 -13.52 26.62 13.73
CA ASN A 197 -12.79 26.17 12.55
C ASN A 197 -11.73 25.06 12.74
N ASP A 198 -11.78 24.30 13.81
CA ASP A 198 -10.81 23.21 14.06
C ASP A 198 -11.18 21.89 13.35
N GLU A 199 -12.37 21.79 12.77
CA GLU A 199 -12.81 20.61 12.01
C GLU A 199 -12.50 20.78 10.51
N PRO A 200 -11.84 19.78 9.87
CA PRO A 200 -11.66 19.80 8.42
C PRO A 200 -12.99 19.86 7.68
N PRO A 201 -13.11 20.62 6.57
CA PRO A 201 -14.36 20.73 5.80
C PRO A 201 -14.71 19.36 5.20
N VAL A 202 -15.63 18.65 5.86
CA VAL A 202 -16.04 17.29 5.48
C VAL A 202 -17.32 17.28 4.64
N GLU A 203 -18.21 18.25 4.84
CA GLU A 203 -19.50 18.33 4.18
C GLU A 203 -19.35 18.46 2.65
N GLU A 204 -18.34 19.20 2.19
CA GLU A 204 -18.04 19.35 0.77
C GLU A 204 -17.56 18.04 0.15
N MET A 205 -16.75 17.25 0.89
CA MET A 205 -16.30 15.93 0.46
C MET A 205 -17.48 14.95 0.43
N VAL A 206 -18.35 14.95 1.42
CA VAL A 206 -19.59 14.15 1.41
C VAL A 206 -20.45 14.49 0.20
N ALA A 207 -20.65 15.78 -0.09
CA ALA A 207 -21.40 16.23 -1.24
C ALA A 207 -20.73 15.83 -2.56
N HIS A 208 -19.39 15.88 -2.62
CA HIS A 208 -18.62 15.42 -3.77
C HIS A 208 -18.80 13.91 -4.00
N LEU A 209 -18.58 13.10 -2.97
CA LEU A 209 -18.73 11.63 -3.03
C LEU A 209 -20.17 11.24 -3.42
N LYS A 210 -21.18 11.94 -2.91
CA LYS A 210 -22.58 11.72 -3.31
C LYS A 210 -22.80 11.94 -4.80
N ARG A 211 -22.19 12.97 -5.40
CA ARG A 211 -22.24 13.19 -6.87
C ARG A 211 -21.53 12.09 -7.66
N GLN A 212 -20.55 11.41 -7.02
CA GLN A 212 -19.86 10.24 -7.58
C GLN A 212 -20.63 8.92 -7.33
N GLY A 213 -21.84 8.98 -6.76
CA GLY A 213 -22.64 7.79 -6.47
C GLY A 213 -22.29 7.07 -5.17
N VAL A 214 -21.51 7.71 -4.29
CA VAL A 214 -21.09 7.16 -2.99
C VAL A 214 -21.86 7.85 -1.87
N ALA A 215 -22.61 7.08 -1.08
CA ALA A 215 -23.26 7.56 0.15
C ALA A 215 -22.26 7.39 1.32
N ALA A 216 -21.62 8.48 1.73
CA ALA A 216 -20.66 8.47 2.82
C ALA A 216 -21.27 9.01 4.12
N GLU A 217 -21.05 8.30 5.22
CA GLU A 217 -21.37 8.72 6.60
C GLU A 217 -20.15 9.40 7.23
N VAL A 218 -20.36 10.46 8.01
CA VAL A 218 -19.26 11.10 8.76
C VAL A 218 -19.18 10.52 10.17
N VAL A 219 -18.02 10.06 10.54
CA VAL A 219 -17.71 9.56 11.89
C VAL A 219 -16.61 10.42 12.51
N ARG A 220 -16.98 11.20 13.53
CA ARG A 220 -16.06 12.08 14.25
C ARG A 220 -15.31 11.32 15.32
N LEU A 221 -13.99 11.49 15.34
CA LEU A 221 -13.08 10.90 16.32
C LEU A 221 -12.47 12.00 17.17
N THR A 222 -12.74 11.96 18.48
CA THR A 222 -12.09 12.91 19.41
C THR A 222 -10.60 12.60 19.52
N LEU A 223 -9.78 13.54 19.09
CA LEU A 223 -8.32 13.42 19.17
C LEU A 223 -7.87 13.76 20.61
N GLY A 224 -7.23 12.78 21.25
CA GLY A 224 -6.57 12.95 22.54
C GLY A 224 -5.04 13.06 22.39
N CYS A 225 -4.32 12.90 23.49
CA CYS A 225 -2.84 12.89 23.51
C CYS A 225 -2.22 11.57 23.00
N GLY A 226 -3.00 10.71 22.36
CA GLY A 226 -2.56 9.38 21.89
C GLY A 226 -2.14 9.34 20.41
N ASP A 227 -1.75 8.14 19.97
CA ASP A 227 -1.41 7.85 18.59
C ASP A 227 -2.68 7.84 17.72
N ILE A 228 -2.75 8.76 16.76
CA ILE A 228 -3.89 8.89 15.84
C ILE A 228 -4.01 7.65 14.96
N GLY A 229 -2.90 7.04 14.55
CA GLY A 229 -2.91 5.81 13.75
C GLY A 229 -3.60 4.67 14.50
N LYS A 230 -3.28 4.49 15.78
CA LYS A 230 -3.95 3.49 16.63
C LYS A 230 -5.44 3.78 16.83
N LEU A 231 -5.80 5.05 16.97
CA LEU A 231 -7.20 5.47 17.06
C LEU A 231 -7.97 5.11 15.78
N LEU A 232 -7.38 5.40 14.60
CA LEU A 232 -7.98 5.06 13.31
C LEU A 232 -8.14 3.54 13.14
N LEU A 233 -7.11 2.76 13.49
CA LEU A 233 -7.16 1.29 13.43
C LEU A 233 -8.21 0.70 14.37
N ALA A 234 -8.28 1.21 15.60
CA ALA A 234 -9.28 0.77 16.57
C ALA A 234 -10.70 1.06 16.05
N LYS A 235 -10.92 2.25 15.48
CA LYS A 235 -12.23 2.62 14.93
C LYS A 235 -12.59 1.82 13.68
N ALA A 236 -11.63 1.58 12.78
CA ALA A 236 -11.83 0.72 11.62
C ALA A 236 -12.25 -0.71 12.04
N LYS A 237 -11.62 -1.25 13.09
CA LYS A 237 -11.98 -2.55 13.67
C LYS A 237 -13.38 -2.55 14.30
N GLU A 238 -13.74 -1.51 15.06
CA GLU A 238 -15.08 -1.34 15.65
C GLU A 238 -16.16 -1.33 14.57
N LEU A 239 -15.91 -0.61 13.48
CA LEU A 239 -16.81 -0.48 12.34
C LEU A 239 -16.81 -1.71 11.43
N LYS A 240 -15.95 -2.70 11.70
CA LYS A 240 -15.74 -3.91 10.89
C LYS A 240 -15.38 -3.56 9.44
N ALA A 241 -14.49 -2.59 9.27
CA ALA A 241 -14.03 -2.19 7.96
C ALA A 241 -13.22 -3.30 7.27
N ASP A 242 -13.38 -3.41 5.98
CA ASP A 242 -12.66 -4.35 5.10
C ASP A 242 -11.46 -3.68 4.41
N MET A 243 -11.46 -2.34 4.33
CA MET A 243 -10.40 -1.54 3.72
C MET A 243 -10.33 -0.17 4.39
N ILE A 244 -9.11 0.36 4.51
CA ILE A 244 -8.87 1.74 4.91
C ILE A 244 -8.31 2.52 3.73
N VAL A 245 -8.90 3.68 3.45
CA VAL A 245 -8.42 4.65 2.46
C VAL A 245 -7.83 5.84 3.20
N MET A 246 -6.61 6.26 2.85
CA MET A 246 -5.98 7.41 3.50
C MET A 246 -4.99 8.11 2.58
N GLY A 247 -4.83 9.41 2.79
CA GLY A 247 -3.69 10.15 2.29
C GLY A 247 -2.42 9.74 3.03
N ALA A 248 -1.29 9.81 2.36
CA ALA A 248 0.00 9.50 2.96
C ALA A 248 0.87 10.77 3.09
N PHE A 249 1.62 10.89 4.19
CA PHE A 249 2.70 11.89 4.34
C PHE A 249 2.28 13.37 4.31
N HIS A 250 1.22 13.77 4.99
CA HIS A 250 0.73 15.16 4.96
C HIS A 250 1.73 16.20 5.51
N HIS A 251 2.61 15.87 6.46
CA HIS A 251 3.44 16.84 7.20
C HIS A 251 4.95 16.86 6.88
N SER A 252 5.45 16.21 5.82
CA SER A 252 6.88 16.20 5.53
C SER A 252 7.35 17.45 4.75
N ARG A 253 7.47 18.61 5.44
CA ARG A 253 8.20 19.80 4.92
C ARG A 253 9.72 19.64 4.93
N TRP A 254 10.24 18.51 5.45
CA TRP A 254 11.67 18.27 5.57
C TRP A 254 12.09 17.07 4.73
N ARG A 255 13.07 17.30 3.90
CA ARG A 255 13.67 16.43 2.88
C ARG A 255 14.45 15.22 3.43
N GLU A 256 14.26 14.84 4.68
CA GLU A 256 14.97 13.72 5.30
C GLU A 256 13.95 12.72 5.86
N PHE A 257 13.85 11.56 5.24
CA PHE A 257 13.34 10.25 5.68
C PHE A 257 12.55 10.20 7.02
N ILE A 258 11.47 10.94 7.16
CA ILE A 258 10.60 10.79 8.33
C ILE A 258 9.19 10.43 7.84
N LEU A 259 8.89 9.14 7.87
CA LEU A 259 7.53 8.61 7.83
C LEU A 259 6.74 9.31 8.95
N GLY A 260 5.67 10.04 8.62
CA GLY A 260 4.81 10.65 9.64
C GLY A 260 4.27 9.57 10.58
N GLY A 261 4.20 9.85 11.88
CA GLY A 261 3.84 8.85 12.90
C GLY A 261 2.57 8.06 12.56
N VAL A 262 1.52 8.75 12.07
CA VAL A 262 0.26 8.09 11.65
C VAL A 262 0.51 7.11 10.51
N THR A 263 1.23 7.52 9.45
CA THR A 263 1.51 6.65 8.30
C THR A 263 2.33 5.43 8.73
N LEU A 264 3.31 5.61 9.60
CA LEU A 264 4.14 4.52 10.11
C LEU A 264 3.29 3.51 10.89
N THR A 265 2.52 3.97 11.87
CA THR A 265 1.61 3.11 12.66
C THR A 265 0.64 2.35 11.76
N MET A 266 0.07 3.01 10.76
CA MET A 266 -0.83 2.36 9.81
C MET A 266 -0.12 1.28 8.99
N LEU A 267 1.09 1.56 8.50
CA LEU A 267 1.89 0.59 7.75
C LEU A 267 2.31 -0.62 8.60
N GLU A 268 2.56 -0.44 9.89
CA GLU A 268 3.04 -1.51 10.77
C GLU A 268 1.93 -2.35 11.40
N GLU A 269 0.82 -1.71 11.77
CA GLU A 269 -0.20 -2.33 12.62
C GLU A 269 -1.52 -2.65 11.89
N ALA A 270 -1.69 -2.25 10.62
CA ALA A 270 -2.92 -2.55 9.89
C ALA A 270 -3.10 -4.06 9.67
N THR A 271 -4.32 -4.53 9.91
CA THR A 271 -4.71 -5.93 9.70
C THR A 271 -5.64 -6.14 8.50
N ILE A 272 -6.01 -5.05 7.83
CA ILE A 272 -6.82 -5.01 6.62
C ILE A 272 -6.10 -4.17 5.56
N PRO A 273 -6.43 -4.32 4.27
CA PRO A 273 -5.77 -3.56 3.20
C PRO A 273 -5.83 -2.05 3.42
N LEU A 274 -4.69 -1.39 3.18
CA LEU A 274 -4.60 0.07 3.17
C LEU A 274 -4.50 0.55 1.72
N PHE A 275 -5.45 1.37 1.29
CA PHE A 275 -5.35 2.13 0.05
C PHE A 275 -4.78 3.51 0.36
N MET A 276 -3.66 3.84 -0.27
CA MET A 276 -2.91 5.07 0.02
C MET A 276 -2.63 5.84 -1.27
N ALA A 277 -2.72 7.18 -1.19
CA ALA A 277 -2.29 8.08 -2.25
C ALA A 277 -1.58 9.31 -1.68
N HIS A 278 -0.77 9.99 -2.53
CA HIS A 278 -0.03 11.19 -2.15
C HIS A 278 -0.12 12.26 -3.25
#